data_61cf80b83e091fcfb6c96acd8e1826f0
#
_entry.id   61cf80b83e091fcfb6c96acd8e1826f0
#
_cell.length_a   1.000
_cell.length_b   1.000
_cell.length_c   1.000
_cell.angle_alpha   90.00
_cell.angle_beta   90.00
_cell.angle_gamma   90.00
#
_symmetry.space_group_name_H-M   'P 1'
#
loop_
_entity.id
_entity.type
_entity.pdbx_description
1 polymer ?
#
loop_
_entity_poly.entity_id
_entity_poly.type
_entity_poly.pdbx_seq_one_letter_code
_entity_poly.pdbx_strand_id
1 'polypeptide(L)'
;LIRKAFLRDSQEIARLSSQLGYPVDVPQLEERFQYISNHNDHIVYVMESNHILLGWIHANVRFLIESPPFVEIAGLIVDSAYRGNGIGKQLVQACEQWAAESGFTKIRVRTNQTRSDAVQFYNRIGFTINKSQHVLDKEI
;
A
#
# COMPACT_ATOMS: atom_id res chain seq x y z
N LEU A 1 12.10 -8.12 -8.33
CA LEU A 1 12.92 -7.20 -7.57
C LEU A 1 12.08 -6.10 -6.94
N ILE A 2 12.14 -5.98 -5.63
CA ILE A 2 11.46 -4.91 -4.90
C ILE A 2 12.40 -3.73 -4.76
N ARG A 3 11.90 -2.54 -5.06
CA ARG A 3 12.64 -1.29 -4.93
C ARG A 3 11.68 -0.14 -4.60
N LYS A 4 12.24 0.99 -4.15
CA LYS A 4 11.43 2.21 -4.01
C LYS A 4 10.91 2.66 -5.37
N ALA A 5 9.71 3.19 -5.38
CA ALA A 5 9.11 3.72 -6.59
C ALA A 5 9.75 5.05 -6.99
N PHE A 6 9.77 5.31 -8.29
CA PHE A 6 10.18 6.58 -8.89
C PHE A 6 9.00 7.22 -9.61
N LEU A 7 9.11 8.51 -9.89
CA LEU A 7 8.07 9.23 -10.64
C LEU A 7 7.75 8.55 -11.99
N ARG A 8 8.77 8.00 -12.65
CA ARG A 8 8.60 7.29 -13.93
C ARG A 8 7.71 6.04 -13.82
N ASP A 9 7.46 5.54 -12.61
CA ASP A 9 6.60 4.37 -12.40
C ASP A 9 5.11 4.72 -12.44
N SER A 10 4.77 5.99 -12.55
CA SER A 10 3.38 6.46 -12.43
C SER A 10 2.42 5.82 -13.42
N GLN A 11 2.85 5.64 -14.68
CA GLN A 11 2.01 4.98 -15.68
C GLN A 11 1.67 3.55 -15.30
N GLU A 12 2.67 2.78 -14.86
CA GLU A 12 2.47 1.39 -14.46
C GLU A 12 1.65 1.28 -13.18
N ILE A 13 1.86 2.19 -12.23
CA ILE A 13 1.03 2.25 -11.01
C ILE A 13 -0.43 2.52 -11.40
N ALA A 14 -0.68 3.45 -12.31
CA ALA A 14 -2.02 3.75 -12.79
C ALA A 14 -2.63 2.55 -13.53
N ARG A 15 -1.85 1.85 -14.35
CA ARG A 15 -2.30 0.65 -15.06
C ARG A 15 -2.78 -0.42 -14.07
N LEU A 16 -1.98 -0.69 -13.05
CA LEU A 16 -2.34 -1.67 -12.03
C LEU A 16 -3.59 -1.25 -11.24
N SER A 17 -3.70 0.03 -10.91
CA SER A 17 -4.86 0.56 -10.18
C SER A 17 -6.14 0.40 -10.97
N SER A 18 -6.10 0.57 -12.29
CA SER A 18 -7.27 0.43 -13.14
C SER A 18 -7.82 -0.99 -13.19
N GLN A 19 -6.99 -1.99 -12.93
CA GLN A 19 -7.44 -3.39 -12.89
C GLN A 19 -8.46 -3.66 -11.78
N LEU A 20 -8.45 -2.85 -10.72
CA LEU A 20 -9.42 -2.96 -9.62
C LEU A 20 -10.62 -2.00 -9.79
N GLY A 21 -10.77 -1.39 -10.96
CA GLY A 21 -11.87 -0.48 -11.22
C GLY A 21 -11.67 0.93 -10.68
N TYR A 22 -10.43 1.30 -10.35
CA TYR A 22 -10.07 2.64 -9.89
C TYR A 22 -9.28 3.35 -10.99
N PRO A 23 -9.95 3.95 -12.00
CA PRO A 23 -9.25 4.69 -13.03
C PRO A 23 -8.52 5.88 -12.39
N VAL A 24 -7.26 6.04 -12.72
CA VAL A 24 -6.41 7.09 -12.15
C VAL A 24 -5.85 7.91 -13.30
N ASP A 25 -6.03 9.23 -13.21
CA ASP A 25 -5.42 10.17 -14.14
C ASP A 25 -3.91 10.25 -13.84
N VAL A 26 -3.06 9.96 -14.82
CA VAL A 26 -1.61 9.88 -14.60
C VAL A 26 -1.02 11.21 -14.11
N PRO A 27 -1.34 12.39 -14.72
CA PRO A 27 -0.83 13.64 -14.18
C PRO A 27 -1.22 13.92 -12.73
N GLN A 28 -2.45 13.58 -12.32
CA GLN A 28 -2.88 13.72 -10.93
C GLN A 28 -2.14 12.76 -10.01
N LEU A 29 -1.91 11.53 -10.46
CA LEU A 29 -1.13 10.55 -9.69
C LEU A 29 0.31 11.03 -9.50
N GLU A 30 0.92 11.58 -10.56
CA GLU A 30 2.28 12.12 -10.48
C GLU A 30 2.37 13.26 -9.46
N GLU A 31 1.39 14.13 -9.42
CA GLU A 31 1.32 15.23 -8.46
C GLU A 31 1.28 14.70 -7.02
N ARG A 32 0.41 13.72 -6.76
CA ARG A 32 0.32 13.07 -5.45
C ARG A 32 1.60 12.34 -5.09
N PHE A 33 2.19 11.65 -6.04
CA PHE A 33 3.44 10.91 -5.82
C PHE A 33 4.59 11.86 -5.47
N GLN A 34 4.69 13.00 -6.13
CA GLN A 34 5.72 13.99 -5.80
C GLN A 34 5.58 14.50 -4.37
N TYR A 35 4.36 14.75 -3.91
CA TYR A 35 4.12 15.11 -2.52
C TYR A 35 4.57 14.00 -1.58
N ILE A 36 4.15 12.77 -1.83
CA ILE A 36 4.46 11.61 -0.99
C ILE A 36 5.96 11.36 -0.95
N SER A 37 6.65 11.43 -2.09
CA SER A 37 8.08 11.13 -2.16
C SER A 37 8.95 12.17 -1.47
N ASN A 38 8.42 13.36 -1.19
CA ASN A 38 9.13 14.42 -0.48
C ASN A 38 8.94 14.36 1.03
N HIS A 39 8.19 13.37 1.55
CA HIS A 39 7.91 13.22 2.97
C HIS A 39 8.46 11.90 3.48
N ASN A 40 9.31 11.97 4.52
CA ASN A 40 10.00 10.79 5.07
C ASN A 40 9.08 9.81 5.79
N ASP A 41 7.85 10.21 6.11
CA ASP A 41 6.87 9.37 6.77
C ASP A 41 6.03 8.53 5.79
N HIS A 42 6.34 8.60 4.49
CA HIS A 42 5.72 7.79 3.44
C HIS A 42 6.76 6.89 2.78
N ILE A 43 6.31 5.73 2.31
CA ILE A 43 7.12 4.83 1.49
C ILE A 43 6.24 4.20 0.41
N VAL A 44 6.77 4.13 -0.81
CA VAL A 44 6.14 3.38 -1.90
C VAL A 44 7.17 2.40 -2.43
N TYR A 45 6.84 1.11 -2.40
CA TYR A 45 7.64 0.06 -3.01
C TYR A 45 6.92 -0.51 -4.23
N VAL A 46 7.71 -0.93 -5.20
CA VAL A 46 7.21 -1.62 -6.40
C VAL A 46 7.96 -2.92 -6.59
N MET A 47 7.29 -3.91 -7.17
CA MET A 47 7.91 -5.14 -7.64
C MET A 47 8.05 -5.04 -9.15
N GLU A 48 9.28 -5.01 -9.64
CA GLU A 48 9.58 -4.89 -11.07
C GLU A 48 10.15 -6.20 -11.62
N SER A 49 9.71 -6.57 -12.81
CA SER A 49 10.27 -7.69 -13.57
C SER A 49 10.17 -7.35 -15.05
N ASN A 50 11.30 -7.44 -15.78
CA ASN A 50 11.36 -7.17 -17.23
C ASN A 50 10.71 -5.84 -17.63
N HIS A 51 11.01 -4.78 -16.87
CA HIS A 51 10.55 -3.40 -17.12
C HIS A 51 9.04 -3.19 -16.93
N ILE A 52 8.34 -4.15 -16.34
CA ILE A 52 6.93 -3.97 -15.96
C ILE A 52 6.79 -4.09 -14.45
N LEU A 53 5.76 -3.46 -13.89
CA LEU A 53 5.47 -3.60 -12.48
C LEU A 53 4.47 -4.74 -12.27
N LEU A 54 4.82 -5.64 -11.34
CA LEU A 54 3.94 -6.74 -10.93
C LEU A 54 3.06 -6.35 -9.75
N GLY A 55 3.40 -5.29 -9.05
CA GLY A 55 2.64 -4.79 -7.91
C GLY A 55 3.27 -3.55 -7.31
N TRP A 56 2.49 -2.87 -6.47
CA TRP A 56 2.99 -1.73 -5.70
C TRP A 56 2.32 -1.70 -4.32
N ILE A 57 2.98 -1.06 -3.36
CA ILE A 57 2.46 -0.83 -2.01
C ILE A 57 2.82 0.57 -1.56
N HIS A 58 1.89 1.23 -0.89
CA HIS A 58 2.11 2.52 -0.25
C HIS A 58 1.80 2.40 1.24
N ALA A 59 2.72 2.84 2.08
CA ALA A 59 2.52 2.88 3.53
C ALA A 59 2.97 4.23 4.06
N ASN A 60 2.41 4.62 5.19
CA ASN A 60 2.78 5.87 5.85
C ASN A 60 2.66 5.75 7.36
N VAL A 61 3.42 6.59 8.06
CA VAL A 61 3.34 6.68 9.52
C VAL A 61 2.09 7.47 9.89
N ARG A 62 1.32 6.95 10.86
CA ARG A 62 0.18 7.65 11.43
C ARG A 62 0.54 8.17 12.81
N PHE A 63 0.40 9.48 12.97
CA PHE A 63 0.58 10.14 14.26
C PHE A 63 -0.80 10.53 14.79
N LEU A 64 -1.17 9.95 15.93
CA LEU A 64 -2.43 10.21 16.60
C LEU A 64 -2.14 10.67 18.02
N ILE A 65 -3.01 11.54 18.56
CA ILE A 65 -2.83 12.04 19.92
C ILE A 65 -2.95 10.92 20.95
N GLU A 66 -3.87 9.98 20.71
CA GLU A 66 -4.30 9.01 21.73
C GLU A 66 -3.53 7.70 21.70
N SER A 67 -2.62 7.50 20.75
CA SER A 67 -1.90 6.24 20.63
C SER A 67 -0.48 6.47 20.16
N PRO A 68 0.43 5.50 20.42
CA PRO A 68 1.76 5.57 19.81
C PRO A 68 1.66 5.56 18.29
N PRO A 69 2.61 6.21 17.60
CA PRO A 69 2.61 6.17 16.14
C PRO A 69 2.78 4.75 15.61
N PHE A 70 2.20 4.49 14.46
CA PHE A 70 2.28 3.20 13.79
C PHE A 70 2.30 3.39 12.28
N VAL A 71 2.68 2.36 11.56
CA VAL A 71 2.68 2.37 10.08
C VAL A 71 1.35 1.82 9.56
N GLU A 72 0.77 2.50 8.58
CA GLU A 72 -0.47 2.05 7.96
C GLU A 72 -0.23 1.79 6.47
N ILE A 73 -0.68 0.63 6.00
CA ILE A 73 -0.72 0.33 4.57
C ILE A 73 -1.90 1.09 3.98
N ALA A 74 -1.60 2.04 3.10
CA ALA A 74 -2.60 2.88 2.45
C ALA A 74 -3.13 2.26 1.15
N GLY A 75 -2.32 1.44 0.49
CA GLY A 75 -2.73 0.76 -0.73
C GLY A 75 -1.78 -0.38 -1.07
N LEU A 76 -2.33 -1.45 -1.63
CA LEU A 76 -1.57 -2.60 -2.11
C LEU A 76 -2.30 -3.17 -3.32
N ILE A 77 -1.61 -3.24 -4.45
CA ILE A 77 -2.16 -3.81 -5.67
C ILE A 77 -1.15 -4.74 -6.30
N VAL A 78 -1.60 -5.93 -6.68
CA VAL A 78 -0.81 -6.92 -7.42
C VAL A 78 -1.48 -7.13 -8.77
N ASP A 79 -0.68 -7.17 -9.84
CA ASP A 79 -1.17 -7.45 -11.18
C ASP A 79 -1.98 -8.74 -11.18
N SER A 80 -3.19 -8.69 -11.76
CA SER A 80 -4.12 -9.82 -11.78
C SER A 80 -3.52 -11.06 -12.45
N ALA A 81 -2.60 -10.87 -13.41
CA ALA A 81 -1.92 -11.96 -14.11
C ALA A 81 -0.88 -12.68 -13.24
N TYR A 82 -0.47 -12.08 -12.11
CA TYR A 82 0.61 -12.60 -11.26
C TYR A 82 0.17 -12.89 -9.83
N ARG A 83 -1.13 -12.88 -9.55
CA ARG A 83 -1.65 -13.22 -8.22
C ARG A 83 -1.34 -14.67 -7.88
N GLY A 84 -1.17 -14.94 -6.58
CA GLY A 84 -0.85 -16.28 -6.10
C GLY A 84 0.64 -16.63 -6.14
N ASN A 85 1.51 -15.65 -6.45
CA ASN A 85 2.96 -15.84 -6.52
C ASN A 85 3.72 -15.21 -5.35
N GLY A 86 3.02 -14.81 -4.29
CA GLY A 86 3.64 -14.25 -3.10
C GLY A 86 4.10 -12.80 -3.23
N ILE A 87 3.72 -12.10 -4.30
CA ILE A 87 4.15 -10.71 -4.53
C ILE A 87 3.60 -9.79 -3.45
N GLY A 88 2.30 -9.92 -3.13
CA GLY A 88 1.68 -9.10 -2.08
C GLY A 88 2.36 -9.30 -0.73
N LYS A 89 2.64 -10.54 -0.37
CA LYS A 89 3.35 -10.87 0.87
C LYS A 89 4.73 -10.22 0.92
N GLN A 90 5.48 -10.29 -0.17
CA GLN A 90 6.82 -9.69 -0.25
C GLN A 90 6.76 -8.17 -0.13
N LEU A 91 5.78 -7.53 -0.76
CA LEU A 91 5.60 -6.08 -0.66
C LEU A 91 5.23 -5.66 0.78
N VAL A 92 4.36 -6.41 1.45
CA VAL A 92 4.04 -6.16 2.86
C VAL A 92 5.28 -6.33 3.72
N GLN A 93 6.06 -7.38 3.50
CA GLN A 93 7.31 -7.61 4.25
C GLN A 93 8.30 -6.45 4.07
N ALA A 94 8.39 -5.87 2.89
CA ALA A 94 9.23 -4.68 2.67
C ALA A 94 8.77 -3.50 3.53
N CYS A 95 7.48 -3.28 3.65
CA CYS A 95 6.94 -2.24 4.53
C CYS A 95 7.17 -2.57 6.01
N GLU A 96 7.03 -3.82 6.41
CA GLU A 96 7.31 -4.24 7.78
C GLU A 96 8.76 -3.98 8.15
N GLN A 97 9.68 -4.28 7.24
CA GLN A 97 11.09 -4.00 7.45
C GLN A 97 11.36 -2.50 7.55
N TRP A 98 10.78 -1.71 6.65
CA TRP A 98 10.90 -0.25 6.70
C TRP A 98 10.38 0.31 8.03
N ALA A 99 9.24 -0.20 8.50
CA ALA A 99 8.66 0.21 9.79
C ALA A 99 9.61 -0.12 10.94
N ALA A 100 10.14 -1.34 10.98
CA ALA A 100 11.05 -1.77 12.04
C ALA A 100 12.36 -0.96 12.05
N GLU A 101 12.93 -0.70 10.88
CA GLU A 101 14.14 0.11 10.75
C GLU A 101 13.92 1.57 11.17
N SER A 102 12.68 2.05 11.03
CA SER A 102 12.29 3.40 11.45
C SER A 102 11.86 3.49 12.92
N GLY A 103 11.90 2.37 13.64
CA GLY A 103 11.60 2.31 15.07
C GLY A 103 10.13 2.07 15.42
N PHE A 104 9.30 1.72 14.46
CA PHE A 104 7.89 1.41 14.70
C PHE A 104 7.69 -0.08 14.96
N THR A 105 6.73 -0.40 15.81
CA THR A 105 6.48 -1.78 16.25
C THR A 105 5.12 -2.32 15.81
N LYS A 106 4.33 -1.51 15.09
CA LYS A 106 3.01 -1.92 14.64
C LYS A 106 2.76 -1.46 13.22
N ILE A 107 2.16 -2.35 12.44
CA ILE A 107 1.66 -2.06 11.10
C ILE A 107 0.17 -2.41 11.05
N ARG A 108 -0.61 -1.55 10.42
CA ARG A 108 -2.06 -1.69 10.31
C ARG A 108 -2.48 -1.61 8.85
N VAL A 109 -3.54 -2.30 8.49
CA VAL A 109 -4.22 -2.13 7.22
C VAL A 109 -5.71 -2.01 7.47
N ARG A 110 -6.39 -1.17 6.68
CA ARG A 110 -7.84 -1.08 6.69
C ARG A 110 -8.38 -1.76 5.45
N THR A 111 -9.30 -2.69 5.62
CA THR A 111 -9.95 -3.40 4.51
C THR A 111 -11.44 -3.19 4.59
N ASN A 112 -12.09 -3.24 3.42
CA ASN A 112 -13.54 -3.29 3.39
C ASN A 112 -13.98 -4.64 3.99
N GLN A 113 -14.86 -4.60 5.00
CA GLN A 113 -15.27 -5.82 5.69
C GLN A 113 -16.05 -6.79 4.78
N THR A 114 -16.54 -6.34 3.64
CA THR A 114 -17.17 -7.21 2.64
C THR A 114 -16.16 -7.90 1.72
N ARG A 115 -14.88 -7.53 1.79
CA ARG A 115 -13.81 -8.12 0.98
C ARG A 115 -13.12 -9.23 1.74
N SER A 116 -13.79 -10.39 1.79
CA SER A 116 -13.28 -11.55 2.53
C SER A 116 -11.93 -12.06 1.98
N ASP A 117 -11.67 -11.91 0.68
CA ASP A 117 -10.41 -12.29 0.06
C ASP A 117 -9.23 -11.47 0.62
N ALA A 118 -9.41 -10.16 0.79
CA ALA A 118 -8.39 -9.30 1.38
C ALA A 118 -8.15 -9.64 2.84
N VAL A 119 -9.21 -9.84 3.62
CA VAL A 119 -9.10 -10.21 5.03
C VAL A 119 -8.35 -11.54 5.18
N GLN A 120 -8.68 -12.54 4.35
CA GLN A 120 -8.00 -13.83 4.37
C GLN A 120 -6.52 -13.69 4.03
N PHE A 121 -6.19 -12.86 3.03
CA PHE A 121 -4.79 -12.61 2.67
C PHE A 121 -4.01 -12.06 3.86
N TYR A 122 -4.52 -11.01 4.51
CA TYR A 122 -3.82 -10.40 5.63
C TYR A 122 -3.76 -11.33 6.84
N ASN A 123 -4.80 -12.11 7.10
CA ASN A 123 -4.77 -13.12 8.16
C ASN A 123 -3.65 -14.14 7.93
N ARG A 124 -3.49 -14.61 6.69
CA ARG A 124 -2.45 -15.61 6.38
C ARG A 124 -1.04 -15.08 6.60
N ILE A 125 -0.81 -13.78 6.49
CA ILE A 125 0.51 -13.19 6.66
C ILE A 125 0.71 -12.56 8.04
N GLY A 126 -0.18 -12.85 8.98
CA GLY A 126 0.02 -12.52 10.39
C GLY A 126 -0.80 -11.37 10.95
N PHE A 127 -1.68 -10.76 10.16
CA PHE A 127 -2.57 -9.72 10.65
C PHE A 127 -3.80 -10.34 11.30
N THR A 128 -4.27 -9.71 12.38
CA THR A 128 -5.51 -10.13 13.07
C THR A 128 -6.48 -8.96 13.10
N ILE A 129 -7.77 -9.26 13.02
CA ILE A 129 -8.81 -8.23 13.11
C ILE A 129 -8.77 -7.61 14.50
N ASN A 130 -8.54 -6.30 14.56
CA ASN A 130 -8.59 -5.54 15.81
C ASN A 130 -10.00 -5.01 16.04
N LYS A 131 -10.62 -4.40 15.04
CA LYS A 131 -11.96 -3.82 15.14
C LYS A 131 -12.55 -3.58 13.77
N SER A 132 -13.87 -3.39 13.72
CA SER A 132 -14.58 -2.95 12.53
C SER A 132 -15.14 -1.56 12.78
N GLN A 133 -15.07 -0.70 11.78
CA GLN A 133 -15.47 0.71 11.88
C GLN A 133 -16.24 1.14 10.65
N HIS A 134 -17.05 2.18 10.82
CA HIS A 134 -17.62 2.91 9.70
C HIS A 134 -16.65 4.01 9.26
N VAL A 135 -16.56 4.24 7.95
CA VAL A 135 -15.87 5.41 7.40
C VAL A 135 -16.94 6.38 6.94
N LEU A 136 -16.89 7.61 7.45
CA LEU A 136 -17.88 8.64 7.15
C LEU A 136 -17.18 9.81 6.50
N ASP A 137 -17.65 10.22 5.33
CA ASP A 137 -17.10 11.33 4.58
C ASP A 137 -18.12 12.47 4.49
N LYS A 138 -17.62 13.67 4.34
CA LYS A 138 -18.45 14.85 4.06
C LYS A 138 -17.66 15.77 3.16
N GLU A 139 -18.25 16.17 2.06
CA GLU A 139 -17.65 17.18 1.19
C GLU A 139 -17.90 18.57 1.78
N ILE A 140 -16.89 19.42 1.68
CA ILE A 140 -16.93 20.78 2.23
C ILE A 140 -16.59 21.80 1.16
#